data_3f5bdcba8db82e574a40886b14a73afb
#
_entry.id   3f5bdcba8db82e574a40886b14a73afb
#
_cell.length_a   1.000
_cell.length_b   1.000
_cell.length_c   1.000
_cell.angle_alpha   90.00
_cell.angle_beta   90.00
_cell.angle_gamma   90.00
#
_symmetry.space_group_name_H-M   'P 1'
#
loop_
_entity.id
_entity.type
_entity.pdbx_description
1 polymer ?
#
loop_
_entity_poly.entity_id
_entity_poly.type
_entity_poly.pdbx_seq_one_letter_code
_entity_poly.pdbx_strand_id
1 'polypeptide(L)'
;MKPKDGNTLDSLYNNRALVPDYAAYFSRWQDASARVRQTQPCALDVSYGQDDSETLDVFHAGDQQGKVPVLVFLHGGYWRSLDKADHSFIAPAFTDAGACVVMPNYALCPAVTIPQITLQMVQALAWTYRHIADYGGDPRRITVVGHSAGGHLAAMLLTCVWKAVSQDLPVRLIKNAVSISGLYELESIRRTPFLRDSLKLTPAQAKKASPAWLPAPKVSGGRGCLCSVAGGEESPAFIEHNALIQQAWGHKAVPTAEVLPGLNHFSILEALTRPGHRLNELTRTALFG
;
A
#
# COMPACT_ATOMS: atom_id res chain seq x y z
N MET A 1 22.59 -2.79 -5.03
CA MET A 1 22.67 -4.24 -4.72
C MET A 1 23.63 -4.93 -5.66
N LYS A 2 24.46 -5.88 -5.17
CA LYS A 2 25.25 -6.76 -6.06
C LYS A 2 24.33 -7.71 -6.83
N PRO A 3 24.65 -8.07 -8.09
CA PRO A 3 23.83 -9.02 -8.84
C PRO A 3 23.79 -10.37 -8.11
N LYS A 4 22.56 -10.81 -7.74
CA LYS A 4 22.30 -12.12 -7.13
C LYS A 4 21.84 -13.09 -8.23
N ASP A 5 22.15 -14.38 -8.10
CA ASP A 5 21.63 -15.40 -9.01
C ASP A 5 20.13 -15.67 -8.79
N GLY A 6 19.49 -16.40 -9.72
CA GLY A 6 18.06 -16.63 -9.67
C GLY A 6 17.58 -17.43 -8.45
N ASN A 7 18.32 -18.46 -8.04
CA ASN A 7 17.97 -19.28 -6.88
C ASN A 7 18.05 -18.47 -5.59
N THR A 8 19.07 -17.61 -5.48
CA THR A 8 19.19 -16.65 -4.36
C THR A 8 18.03 -15.66 -4.35
N LEU A 9 17.59 -15.15 -5.51
CA LEU A 9 16.45 -14.24 -5.58
C LEU A 9 15.13 -14.92 -5.17
N ASP A 10 14.88 -16.15 -5.62
CA ASP A 10 13.70 -16.90 -5.19
C ASP A 10 13.67 -17.10 -3.67
N SER A 11 14.79 -17.48 -3.05
CA SER A 11 14.86 -17.65 -1.60
C SER A 11 14.67 -16.34 -0.81
N LEU A 12 14.96 -15.19 -1.42
CA LEU A 12 14.82 -13.88 -0.77
C LEU A 12 13.42 -13.29 -0.93
N TYR A 13 12.72 -13.60 -2.02
CA TYR A 13 11.43 -12.97 -2.31
C TYR A 13 10.23 -13.91 -2.19
N ASN A 14 10.42 -15.24 -2.06
CA ASN A 14 9.30 -16.18 -1.89
C ASN A 14 8.80 -16.21 -0.44
N ASN A 15 8.05 -15.19 -0.04
CA ASN A 15 7.52 -15.05 1.32
C ASN A 15 6.65 -16.23 1.77
N ARG A 16 5.96 -16.92 0.82
CA ARG A 16 5.17 -18.12 1.16
C ARG A 16 6.05 -19.31 1.53
N ALA A 17 7.24 -19.41 0.95
CA ALA A 17 8.22 -20.43 1.34
C ALA A 17 8.95 -20.07 2.63
N LEU A 18 9.16 -18.77 2.90
CA LEU A 18 9.81 -18.28 4.12
C LEU A 18 8.91 -18.34 5.35
N VAL A 19 7.60 -18.35 5.18
CA VAL A 19 6.60 -18.45 6.25
C VAL A 19 5.67 -19.63 5.93
N PRO A 20 6.03 -20.86 6.33
CA PRO A 20 5.32 -22.08 5.94
C PRO A 20 3.83 -22.11 6.32
N ASP A 21 3.44 -21.42 7.39
CA ASP A 21 2.07 -21.28 7.87
C ASP A 21 1.31 -20.09 7.26
N TYR A 22 1.81 -19.51 6.15
CA TYR A 22 1.19 -18.36 5.48
C TYR A 22 -0.30 -18.57 5.17
N ALA A 23 -0.72 -19.80 4.86
CA ALA A 23 -2.11 -20.12 4.57
C ALA A 23 -3.04 -19.85 5.76
N ALA A 24 -2.56 -20.04 6.99
CA ALA A 24 -3.31 -19.73 8.21
C ALA A 24 -3.54 -18.22 8.37
N TYR A 25 -2.58 -17.38 7.97
CA TYR A 25 -2.79 -15.91 7.91
C TYR A 25 -3.89 -15.56 6.91
N PHE A 26 -3.84 -16.10 5.72
CA PHE A 26 -4.85 -15.82 4.67
C PHE A 26 -6.25 -16.25 5.09
N SER A 27 -6.40 -17.44 5.68
CA SER A 27 -7.69 -17.90 6.20
C SER A 27 -8.24 -16.94 7.27
N ARG A 28 -7.42 -16.56 8.26
CA ARG A 28 -7.83 -15.60 9.30
C ARG A 28 -8.25 -14.25 8.73
N TRP A 29 -7.49 -13.73 7.75
CA TRP A 29 -7.81 -12.45 7.11
C TRP A 29 -9.12 -12.52 6.34
N GLN A 30 -9.34 -13.58 5.57
CA GLN A 30 -10.59 -13.79 4.82
C GLN A 30 -11.79 -13.91 5.76
N ASP A 31 -11.70 -14.72 6.81
CA ASP A 31 -12.77 -14.89 7.79
C ASP A 31 -13.08 -13.58 8.54
N ALA A 32 -12.05 -12.86 8.96
CA ALA A 32 -12.21 -11.58 9.64
C ALA A 32 -12.77 -10.51 8.68
N SER A 33 -12.28 -10.47 7.43
CA SER A 33 -12.76 -9.53 6.41
C SER A 33 -14.22 -9.79 6.04
N ALA A 34 -14.62 -11.05 5.88
CA ALA A 34 -16.00 -11.41 5.59
C ALA A 34 -16.93 -10.91 6.71
N ARG A 35 -16.54 -11.05 7.98
CA ARG A 35 -17.30 -10.51 9.12
C ARG A 35 -17.41 -8.99 9.07
N VAL A 36 -16.29 -8.29 8.83
CA VAL A 36 -16.29 -6.82 8.73
C VAL A 36 -17.21 -6.33 7.63
N ARG A 37 -17.15 -6.93 6.44
CA ARG A 37 -18.02 -6.60 5.29
C ARG A 37 -19.52 -6.82 5.57
N GLN A 38 -19.86 -7.72 6.50
CA GLN A 38 -21.25 -7.98 6.91
C GLN A 38 -21.73 -7.09 8.04
N THR A 39 -20.85 -6.62 8.92
CA THR A 39 -21.23 -5.97 10.17
C THR A 39 -20.90 -4.49 10.26
N GLN A 40 -19.95 -4.00 9.47
CA GLN A 40 -19.56 -2.58 9.47
C GLN A 40 -20.36 -1.77 8.44
N PRO A 41 -20.74 -0.54 8.74
CA PRO A 41 -21.31 0.39 7.76
C PRO A 41 -20.30 0.60 6.61
N CYS A 42 -20.65 0.13 5.42
CA CYS A 42 -19.77 0.22 4.26
C CYS A 42 -20.54 0.28 2.94
N ALA A 43 -19.91 0.86 1.92
CA ALA A 43 -20.31 0.75 0.53
C ALA A 43 -19.28 -0.15 -0.17
N LEU A 44 -19.73 -1.26 -0.72
CA LEU A 44 -18.89 -2.28 -1.34
C LEU A 44 -18.95 -2.17 -2.86
N ASP A 45 -17.83 -2.53 -3.52
CA ASP A 45 -17.72 -2.66 -4.97
C ASP A 45 -18.12 -1.39 -5.75
N VAL A 46 -17.81 -0.21 -5.17
CA VAL A 46 -18.05 1.07 -5.82
C VAL A 46 -17.06 1.25 -6.96
N SER A 47 -17.54 1.42 -8.19
CA SER A 47 -16.69 1.59 -9.38
C SER A 47 -15.94 2.92 -9.34
N TYR A 48 -14.62 2.87 -9.59
CA TYR A 48 -13.79 4.05 -9.82
C TYR A 48 -13.27 4.16 -11.27
N GLY A 49 -13.51 3.14 -12.08
CA GLY A 49 -13.09 3.05 -13.47
C GLY A 49 -14.06 2.21 -14.30
N GLN A 50 -13.61 1.69 -15.44
CA GLN A 50 -14.44 0.93 -16.39
C GLN A 50 -14.18 -0.58 -16.39
N ASP A 51 -13.03 -1.02 -15.85
CA ASP A 51 -12.72 -2.44 -15.72
C ASP A 51 -13.39 -3.01 -14.48
N ASP A 52 -13.81 -4.28 -14.52
CA ASP A 52 -14.48 -4.97 -13.40
C ASP A 52 -13.61 -5.00 -12.12
N SER A 53 -12.29 -4.96 -12.28
CA SER A 53 -11.36 -4.86 -11.16
C SER A 53 -11.21 -3.45 -10.60
N GLU A 54 -11.68 -2.41 -11.31
CA GLU A 54 -11.59 -1.01 -10.92
C GLU A 54 -12.73 -0.63 -9.97
N THR A 55 -12.84 -1.35 -8.87
CA THR A 55 -13.79 -1.14 -7.78
C THR A 55 -13.08 -0.85 -6.46
N LEU A 56 -13.76 -0.21 -5.53
CA LEU A 56 -13.26 0.03 -4.19
C LEU A 56 -14.36 -0.17 -3.15
N ASP A 57 -13.96 -0.47 -1.93
CA ASP A 57 -14.85 -0.51 -0.77
C ASP A 57 -14.60 0.72 0.09
N VAL A 58 -15.67 1.30 0.64
CA VAL A 58 -15.60 2.44 1.56
C VAL A 58 -16.24 2.04 2.89
N PHE A 59 -15.46 2.07 3.97
CA PHE A 59 -15.90 1.82 5.33
C PHE A 59 -16.02 3.16 6.06
N HIS A 60 -17.19 3.43 6.63
CA HIS A 60 -17.52 4.70 7.24
C HIS A 60 -16.96 4.82 8.66
N ALA A 61 -16.62 6.02 9.08
CA ALA A 61 -16.17 6.34 10.44
C ALA A 61 -17.34 6.52 11.41
N GLY A 62 -18.21 5.56 11.56
CA GLY A 62 -19.33 5.66 12.51
C GLY A 62 -20.04 7.05 12.54
N ASP A 63 -20.68 7.38 13.66
CA ASP A 63 -21.47 8.63 13.84
C ASP A 63 -20.56 9.85 14.18
N GLN A 64 -19.57 10.13 13.34
CA GLN A 64 -18.71 11.29 13.51
C GLN A 64 -19.39 12.56 13.00
N GLN A 65 -19.38 13.64 13.80
CA GLN A 65 -19.77 14.95 13.32
C GLN A 65 -18.67 15.58 12.46
N GLY A 66 -18.98 15.91 11.20
CA GLY A 66 -18.06 16.53 10.25
C GLY A 66 -17.25 15.53 9.43
N LYS A 67 -16.36 16.07 8.59
CA LYS A 67 -15.51 15.28 7.69
C LYS A 67 -14.28 14.74 8.40
N VAL A 68 -14.03 13.44 8.27
CA VAL A 68 -12.94 12.71 8.95
C VAL A 68 -11.76 12.44 8.02
N PRO A 69 -10.55 12.17 8.56
CA PRO A 69 -9.41 11.72 7.75
C PRO A 69 -9.74 10.45 6.96
N VAL A 70 -9.07 10.28 5.84
CA VAL A 70 -9.24 9.15 4.93
C VAL A 70 -7.97 8.33 4.89
N LEU A 71 -8.08 7.04 5.18
CA LEU A 71 -7.04 6.06 4.97
C LEU A 71 -7.37 5.27 3.70
N VAL A 72 -6.49 5.28 2.71
CA VAL A 72 -6.60 4.42 1.52
C VAL A 72 -5.62 3.26 1.69
N PHE A 73 -6.14 2.03 1.81
CA PHE A 73 -5.30 0.83 1.96
C PHE A 73 -5.14 0.09 0.64
N LEU A 74 -3.88 -0.17 0.25
CA LEU A 74 -3.50 -0.88 -0.97
C LEU A 74 -2.96 -2.27 -0.59
N HIS A 75 -3.63 -3.31 -1.10
CA HIS A 75 -3.27 -4.69 -0.79
C HIS A 75 -1.97 -5.14 -1.48
N GLY A 76 -1.38 -6.20 -0.95
CA GLY A 76 -0.19 -6.87 -1.49
C GLY A 76 -0.50 -7.93 -2.53
N GLY A 77 0.39 -8.95 -2.64
CA GLY A 77 0.18 -10.11 -3.51
C GLY A 77 1.01 -10.08 -4.80
N TYR A 78 2.15 -9.40 -4.80
CA TYR A 78 3.06 -9.30 -5.95
C TYR A 78 2.36 -8.84 -7.25
N TRP A 79 1.37 -7.94 -7.16
CA TRP A 79 0.58 -7.44 -8.30
C TRP A 79 -0.11 -8.55 -9.13
N ARG A 80 -0.21 -9.79 -8.62
CA ARG A 80 -0.72 -10.97 -9.34
C ARG A 80 -1.69 -11.84 -8.55
N SER A 81 -1.99 -11.47 -7.33
CA SER A 81 -2.88 -12.24 -6.44
C SER A 81 -3.45 -11.36 -5.33
N LEU A 82 -4.43 -11.90 -4.61
CA LEU A 82 -5.20 -11.27 -3.55
C LEU A 82 -6.20 -10.22 -4.09
N ASP A 83 -7.05 -9.77 -3.20
CA ASP A 83 -8.16 -8.87 -3.49
C ASP A 83 -8.37 -7.92 -2.30
N LYS A 84 -9.00 -6.75 -2.54
CA LYS A 84 -9.38 -5.82 -1.49
C LYS A 84 -10.25 -6.48 -0.41
N ALA A 85 -11.11 -7.44 -0.81
CA ALA A 85 -11.99 -8.15 0.09
C ALA A 85 -11.23 -9.00 1.13
N ASP A 86 -10.04 -9.49 0.81
CA ASP A 86 -9.19 -10.25 1.75
C ASP A 86 -8.65 -9.36 2.89
N HIS A 87 -8.74 -8.04 2.78
CA HIS A 87 -8.08 -7.08 3.67
C HIS A 87 -9.04 -6.19 4.46
N SER A 88 -10.36 -6.37 4.31
CA SER A 88 -11.36 -5.56 5.02
C SER A 88 -11.23 -5.62 6.56
N PHE A 89 -10.56 -6.65 7.10
CA PHE A 89 -10.26 -6.79 8.53
C PHE A 89 -9.42 -5.64 9.11
N ILE A 90 -8.76 -4.85 8.26
CA ILE A 90 -7.97 -3.69 8.67
C ILE A 90 -8.87 -2.48 9.01
N ALA A 91 -10.04 -2.37 8.38
CA ALA A 91 -10.88 -1.19 8.47
C ALA A 91 -11.28 -0.83 9.92
N PRO A 92 -11.75 -1.76 10.80
CA PRO A 92 -12.20 -1.43 12.14
C PRO A 92 -11.16 -0.69 12.98
N ALA A 93 -9.87 -1.03 12.85
CA ALA A 93 -8.80 -0.39 13.61
C ALA A 93 -8.68 1.13 13.36
N PHE A 94 -9.22 1.60 12.24
CA PHE A 94 -9.17 3.01 11.86
C PHE A 94 -10.55 3.66 11.82
N THR A 95 -11.61 2.93 11.48
CA THR A 95 -12.99 3.47 11.54
C THR A 95 -13.41 3.73 12.98
N ASP A 96 -13.08 2.84 13.92
CA ASP A 96 -13.33 3.03 15.37
C ASP A 96 -12.50 4.20 15.93
N ALA A 97 -11.40 4.52 15.28
CA ALA A 97 -10.58 5.69 15.61
C ALA A 97 -11.04 7.00 14.96
N GLY A 98 -12.12 6.97 14.18
CA GLY A 98 -12.71 8.15 13.54
C GLY A 98 -12.12 8.48 12.17
N ALA A 99 -11.70 7.50 11.39
CA ALA A 99 -11.28 7.67 10.01
C ALA A 99 -12.21 6.95 9.04
N CYS A 100 -12.38 7.48 7.83
CA CYS A 100 -12.96 6.75 6.71
C CYS A 100 -11.87 5.87 6.06
N VAL A 101 -12.18 4.60 5.76
CA VAL A 101 -11.22 3.68 5.14
C VAL A 101 -11.70 3.32 3.74
N VAL A 102 -10.82 3.49 2.75
CA VAL A 102 -11.05 3.15 1.34
C VAL A 102 -10.09 2.04 0.95
N MET A 103 -10.62 0.99 0.32
CA MET A 103 -9.84 -0.17 -0.13
C MET A 103 -10.05 -0.38 -1.62
N PRO A 104 -9.21 0.20 -2.49
CA PRO A 104 -9.30 -0.05 -3.93
C PRO A 104 -8.75 -1.42 -4.29
N ASN A 105 -9.42 -2.07 -5.23
CA ASN A 105 -8.91 -3.21 -5.97
C ASN A 105 -8.18 -2.74 -7.23
N TYR A 106 -7.50 -3.63 -7.92
CA TYR A 106 -6.83 -3.37 -9.18
C TYR A 106 -6.70 -4.66 -10.00
N ALA A 107 -6.58 -4.54 -11.31
CA ALA A 107 -6.32 -5.66 -12.20
C ALA A 107 -4.94 -6.29 -11.91
N LEU A 108 -4.82 -7.59 -12.13
CA LEU A 108 -3.63 -8.35 -11.76
C LEU A 108 -2.78 -8.71 -12.99
N CYS A 109 -1.47 -8.79 -12.79
CA CYS A 109 -0.56 -9.42 -13.76
C CYS A 109 -0.90 -10.90 -13.93
N PRO A 110 -0.79 -11.46 -15.14
CA PRO A 110 -0.23 -10.88 -16.36
C PRO A 110 -1.24 -10.17 -17.27
N ALA A 111 -2.52 -10.05 -16.87
CA ALA A 111 -3.55 -9.39 -17.68
C ALA A 111 -3.20 -7.91 -17.93
N VAL A 112 -2.61 -7.27 -16.90
CA VAL A 112 -2.07 -5.91 -16.96
C VAL A 112 -0.61 -5.88 -16.49
N THR A 113 0.06 -4.75 -16.71
CA THR A 113 1.44 -4.51 -16.26
C THR A 113 1.47 -3.70 -14.95
N ILE A 114 2.56 -3.78 -14.18
CA ILE A 114 2.74 -2.97 -12.95
C ILE A 114 2.56 -1.47 -13.21
N PRO A 115 3.07 -0.86 -14.31
CA PRO A 115 2.75 0.53 -14.62
C PRO A 115 1.26 0.81 -14.84
N GLN A 116 0.50 -0.11 -15.46
CA GLN A 116 -0.95 0.03 -15.61
C GLN A 116 -1.67 -0.05 -14.26
N ILE A 117 -1.28 -0.98 -13.38
CA ILE A 117 -1.78 -1.06 -11.99
C ILE A 117 -1.53 0.27 -11.25
N THR A 118 -0.33 0.86 -11.42
CA THR A 118 -0.02 2.16 -10.82
C THR A 118 -0.98 3.25 -11.32
N LEU A 119 -1.33 3.25 -12.61
CA LEU A 119 -2.29 4.21 -13.17
C LEU A 119 -3.73 3.95 -12.67
N GLN A 120 -4.14 2.69 -12.49
CA GLN A 120 -5.42 2.37 -11.85
C GLN A 120 -5.47 2.94 -10.42
N MET A 121 -4.38 2.85 -9.65
CA MET A 121 -4.33 3.44 -8.31
C MET A 121 -4.33 4.99 -8.36
N VAL A 122 -3.75 5.60 -9.38
CA VAL A 122 -3.90 7.06 -9.61
C VAL A 122 -5.37 7.42 -9.83
N GLN A 123 -6.11 6.64 -10.63
CA GLN A 123 -7.54 6.84 -10.86
C GLN A 123 -8.36 6.63 -9.58
N ALA A 124 -8.07 5.58 -8.80
CA ALA A 124 -8.74 5.32 -7.52
C ALA A 124 -8.54 6.47 -6.52
N LEU A 125 -7.34 7.05 -6.45
CA LEU A 125 -7.07 8.22 -5.61
C LEU A 125 -7.75 9.49 -6.13
N ALA A 126 -7.81 9.69 -7.45
CA ALA A 126 -8.55 10.80 -8.05
C ALA A 126 -10.06 10.68 -7.78
N TRP A 127 -10.62 9.47 -7.90
CA TRP A 127 -11.99 9.17 -7.50
C TRP A 127 -12.22 9.46 -6.01
N THR A 128 -11.35 8.95 -5.15
CA THR A 128 -11.42 9.19 -3.70
C THR A 128 -11.45 10.69 -3.38
N TYR A 129 -10.57 11.47 -4.00
CA TYR A 129 -10.55 12.93 -3.80
C TYR A 129 -11.88 13.59 -4.18
N ARG A 130 -12.51 13.16 -5.28
CA ARG A 130 -13.75 13.76 -5.79
C ARG A 130 -15.00 13.36 -5.01
N HIS A 131 -15.05 12.13 -4.52
CA HIS A 131 -16.30 11.51 -4.03
C HIS A 131 -16.31 11.17 -2.54
N ILE A 132 -15.14 11.11 -1.87
CA ILE A 132 -15.10 10.63 -0.48
C ILE A 132 -15.86 11.52 0.49
N ALA A 133 -16.14 12.77 0.11
CA ALA A 133 -16.97 13.69 0.89
C ALA A 133 -18.42 13.21 1.06
N ASP A 134 -18.93 12.44 0.10
CA ASP A 134 -20.28 11.86 0.13
C ASP A 134 -20.36 10.69 1.13
N TYR A 135 -19.20 10.15 1.52
CA TYR A 135 -19.03 9.08 2.50
C TYR A 135 -18.48 9.59 3.85
N GLY A 136 -18.50 10.92 4.09
CA GLY A 136 -18.06 11.53 5.33
C GLY A 136 -16.53 11.76 5.43
N GLY A 137 -15.74 11.42 4.43
CA GLY A 137 -14.29 11.66 4.41
C GLY A 137 -13.89 13.09 4.01
N ASP A 138 -12.76 13.59 4.53
CA ASP A 138 -12.17 14.85 4.08
C ASP A 138 -11.18 14.60 2.92
N PRO A 139 -11.49 15.02 1.69
CA PRO A 139 -10.62 14.82 0.53
C PRO A 139 -9.26 15.52 0.65
N ARG A 140 -9.09 16.46 1.58
CA ARG A 140 -7.82 17.15 1.85
C ARG A 140 -6.93 16.41 2.85
N ARG A 141 -7.42 15.30 3.45
CA ARG A 141 -6.75 14.54 4.51
C ARG A 141 -6.62 13.07 4.14
N ILE A 142 -6.15 12.76 2.92
CA ILE A 142 -5.96 11.42 2.42
C ILE A 142 -4.55 10.93 2.77
N THR A 143 -4.46 9.83 3.50
CA THR A 143 -3.23 9.09 3.79
C THR A 143 -3.29 7.72 3.10
N VAL A 144 -2.23 7.34 2.39
CA VAL A 144 -2.15 6.05 1.70
C VAL A 144 -1.34 5.08 2.56
N VAL A 145 -1.88 3.89 2.78
CA VAL A 145 -1.19 2.78 3.48
C VAL A 145 -1.14 1.59 2.54
N GLY A 146 -0.01 0.96 2.39
CA GLY A 146 0.09 -0.20 1.51
C GLY A 146 1.04 -1.25 2.05
N HIS A 147 0.74 -2.51 1.76
CA HIS A 147 1.56 -3.65 2.17
C HIS A 147 2.21 -4.33 0.96
N SER A 148 3.50 -4.64 1.04
CA SER A 148 4.23 -5.40 0.01
C SER A 148 4.13 -4.71 -1.37
N ALA A 149 3.51 -5.31 -2.38
CA ALA A 149 3.18 -4.66 -3.66
C ALA A 149 2.35 -3.38 -3.46
N GLY A 150 1.42 -3.35 -2.49
CA GLY A 150 0.69 -2.14 -2.12
C GLY A 150 1.59 -1.07 -1.51
N GLY A 151 2.63 -1.47 -0.76
CA GLY A 151 3.65 -0.56 -0.23
C GLY A 151 4.48 0.10 -1.34
N HIS A 152 4.80 -0.66 -2.38
CA HIS A 152 5.37 -0.12 -3.62
C HIS A 152 4.43 0.91 -4.26
N LEU A 153 3.15 0.56 -4.44
CA LEU A 153 2.16 1.46 -5.04
C LEU A 153 1.98 2.75 -4.22
N ALA A 154 1.99 2.66 -2.88
CA ALA A 154 1.93 3.82 -2.01
C ALA A 154 3.11 4.79 -2.23
N ALA A 155 4.33 4.25 -2.40
CA ALA A 155 5.51 5.04 -2.73
C ALA A 155 5.41 5.66 -4.14
N MET A 156 4.97 4.89 -5.15
CA MET A 156 4.75 5.40 -6.51
C MET A 156 3.76 6.57 -6.54
N LEU A 157 2.66 6.47 -5.80
CA LEU A 157 1.62 7.51 -5.73
C LEU A 157 2.13 8.83 -5.12
N LEU A 158 3.11 8.79 -4.21
CA LEU A 158 3.76 10.00 -3.69
C LEU A 158 4.56 10.76 -4.75
N THR A 159 5.02 10.08 -5.81
CA THR A 159 5.76 10.71 -6.93
C THR A 159 4.83 11.26 -8.02
N CYS A 160 3.52 11.01 -7.91
CA CYS A 160 2.55 11.41 -8.93
C CYS A 160 2.45 12.94 -9.06
N VAL A 161 2.49 13.42 -10.29
CA VAL A 161 2.24 14.83 -10.63
C VAL A 161 0.74 15.03 -10.87
N TRP A 162 -0.03 15.18 -9.79
CA TRP A 162 -1.50 15.20 -9.80
C TRP A 162 -2.12 16.22 -10.76
N LYS A 163 -1.50 17.40 -10.94
CA LYS A 163 -1.96 18.41 -11.91
C LYS A 163 -1.80 17.96 -13.36
N ALA A 164 -0.91 17.01 -13.65
CA ALA A 164 -0.80 16.41 -14.98
C ALA A 164 -1.86 15.33 -15.21
N VAL A 165 -2.42 14.74 -14.15
CA VAL A 165 -3.53 13.79 -14.23
C VAL A 165 -4.84 14.53 -14.52
N SER A 166 -5.14 15.58 -13.75
CA SER A 166 -6.31 16.44 -13.97
C SER A 166 -6.16 17.79 -13.27
N GLN A 167 -6.66 18.85 -13.88
CA GLN A 167 -6.52 20.22 -13.37
C GLN A 167 -7.34 20.49 -12.10
N ASP A 168 -8.40 19.74 -11.82
CA ASP A 168 -9.19 19.83 -10.61
C ASP A 168 -8.49 19.23 -9.38
N LEU A 169 -7.54 18.30 -9.58
CA LEU A 169 -6.81 17.68 -8.50
C LEU A 169 -5.82 18.66 -7.85
N PRO A 170 -5.61 18.60 -6.53
CA PRO A 170 -4.65 19.46 -5.85
C PRO A 170 -3.21 19.05 -6.18
N VAL A 171 -2.27 19.98 -6.09
CA VAL A 171 -0.83 19.68 -6.29
C VAL A 171 -0.35 18.54 -5.37
N ARG A 172 -0.93 18.43 -4.17
CA ARG A 172 -0.65 17.40 -3.18
C ARG A 172 -1.94 16.75 -2.73
N LEU A 173 -2.35 15.71 -3.45
CA LEU A 173 -3.54 14.95 -3.13
C LEU A 173 -3.32 14.11 -1.87
N ILE A 174 -2.16 13.44 -1.78
CA ILE A 174 -1.79 12.58 -0.65
C ILE A 174 -1.13 13.43 0.44
N LYS A 175 -1.65 13.31 1.67
CA LYS A 175 -1.07 13.94 2.85
C LYS A 175 0.25 13.27 3.21
N ASN A 176 0.24 11.98 3.51
CA ASN A 176 1.39 11.14 3.81
C ASN A 176 1.13 9.71 3.32
N ALA A 177 2.18 8.88 3.29
CA ALA A 177 2.04 7.47 2.99
C ALA A 177 2.78 6.60 4.03
N VAL A 178 2.25 5.41 4.27
CA VAL A 178 2.90 4.35 5.06
C VAL A 178 3.08 3.14 4.16
N SER A 179 4.31 2.73 3.97
CA SER A 179 4.68 1.57 3.18
C SER A 179 5.19 0.47 4.10
N ILE A 180 4.46 -0.62 4.15
CA ILE A 180 4.73 -1.79 4.99
C ILE A 180 5.35 -2.85 4.10
N SER A 181 6.60 -3.24 4.37
CA SER A 181 7.33 -4.27 3.61
C SER A 181 7.35 -3.97 2.10
N GLY A 182 7.53 -2.69 1.74
CA GLY A 182 7.44 -2.22 0.36
C GLY A 182 8.64 -2.60 -0.50
N LEU A 183 8.46 -2.59 -1.81
CA LEU A 183 9.47 -2.89 -2.81
C LEU A 183 9.79 -1.62 -3.60
N TYR A 184 11.03 -1.16 -3.57
CA TYR A 184 11.38 0.15 -4.14
C TYR A 184 12.37 0.09 -5.30
N GLU A 185 12.89 -1.10 -5.59
CA GLU A 185 13.73 -1.42 -6.74
C GLU A 185 13.18 -2.70 -7.39
N LEU A 186 12.76 -2.63 -8.66
CA LEU A 186 12.06 -3.74 -9.30
C LEU A 186 12.94 -4.56 -10.26
N GLU A 187 14.22 -4.23 -10.44
CA GLU A 187 15.11 -5.04 -11.27
C GLU A 187 15.37 -6.41 -10.63
N SER A 188 15.53 -6.46 -9.30
CA SER A 188 15.63 -7.71 -8.54
C SER A 188 14.36 -8.56 -8.69
N ILE A 189 13.18 -7.93 -8.59
CA ILE A 189 11.88 -8.58 -8.79
C ILE A 189 11.73 -9.14 -10.21
N ARG A 190 12.12 -8.35 -11.22
CA ARG A 190 12.10 -8.77 -12.63
C ARG A 190 12.94 -10.01 -12.87
N ARG A 191 14.06 -10.15 -12.17
CA ARG A 191 15.00 -11.26 -12.30
C ARG A 191 14.65 -12.47 -11.44
N THR A 192 13.67 -12.34 -10.54
CA THR A 192 13.22 -13.42 -9.65
C THR A 192 12.45 -14.48 -10.44
N PRO A 193 12.93 -15.73 -10.55
CA PRO A 193 12.37 -16.74 -11.45
C PRO A 193 10.88 -17.02 -11.22
N PHE A 194 10.44 -17.21 -9.96
CA PHE A 194 9.03 -17.55 -9.67
C PHE A 194 8.05 -16.40 -9.94
N LEU A 195 8.52 -15.18 -10.19
CA LEU A 195 7.71 -14.00 -10.52
C LEU A 195 7.72 -13.68 -12.02
N ARG A 196 8.77 -14.08 -12.73
CA ARG A 196 9.05 -13.64 -14.10
C ARG A 196 7.89 -13.88 -15.06
N ASP A 197 7.33 -15.08 -15.06
CA ASP A 197 6.30 -15.48 -16.03
C ASP A 197 4.94 -14.82 -15.76
N SER A 198 4.67 -14.48 -14.51
CA SER A 198 3.43 -13.79 -14.13
C SER A 198 3.55 -12.27 -14.25
N LEU A 199 4.69 -11.67 -13.92
CA LEU A 199 4.84 -10.21 -13.97
C LEU A 199 5.22 -9.72 -15.37
N LYS A 200 5.94 -10.51 -16.17
CA LYS A 200 6.44 -10.17 -17.52
C LYS A 200 7.06 -8.77 -17.58
N LEU A 201 7.74 -8.39 -16.49
CA LEU A 201 8.28 -7.06 -16.31
C LEU A 201 9.49 -6.83 -17.21
N THR A 202 9.44 -5.84 -18.08
CA THR A 202 10.58 -5.47 -18.94
C THR A 202 11.59 -4.61 -18.17
N PRO A 203 12.90 -4.55 -18.59
CA PRO A 203 13.88 -3.66 -17.95
C PRO A 203 13.44 -2.19 -17.91
N ALA A 204 12.80 -1.71 -18.99
CA ALA A 204 12.29 -0.34 -19.05
C ALA A 204 11.16 -0.08 -18.06
N GLN A 205 10.24 -1.04 -17.89
CA GLN A 205 9.17 -0.97 -16.90
C GLN A 205 9.74 -1.05 -15.48
N ALA A 206 10.66 -1.98 -15.21
CA ALA A 206 11.33 -2.07 -13.91
C ALA A 206 11.98 -0.74 -13.51
N LYS A 207 12.70 -0.11 -14.44
CA LYS A 207 13.32 1.19 -14.21
C LYS A 207 12.29 2.29 -13.89
N LYS A 208 11.21 2.38 -14.67
CA LYS A 208 10.17 3.41 -14.51
C LYS A 208 9.29 3.19 -13.27
N ALA A 209 9.11 1.94 -12.84
CA ALA A 209 8.29 1.57 -11.71
C ALA A 209 9.12 1.31 -10.43
N SER A 210 10.37 1.74 -10.35
CA SER A 210 11.19 1.64 -9.14
C SER A 210 11.20 2.98 -8.41
N PRO A 211 10.45 3.15 -7.31
CA PRO A 211 10.39 4.40 -6.56
C PRO A 211 11.77 4.94 -6.18
N ALA A 212 12.71 4.08 -5.78
CA ALA A 212 14.06 4.49 -5.40
C ALA A 212 14.89 5.13 -6.55
N TRP A 213 14.45 4.97 -7.79
CA TRP A 213 15.11 5.57 -8.97
C TRP A 213 14.37 6.80 -9.50
N LEU A 214 13.28 7.18 -8.85
CA LEU A 214 12.50 8.39 -9.16
C LEU A 214 12.91 9.54 -8.23
N PRO A 215 12.71 10.79 -8.63
CA PRO A 215 12.90 11.93 -7.76
C PRO A 215 12.06 11.81 -6.47
N ALA A 216 12.65 12.16 -5.35
CA ALA A 216 11.95 12.19 -4.07
C ALA A 216 10.71 13.11 -4.12
N PRO A 217 9.62 12.76 -3.43
CA PRO A 217 8.45 13.62 -3.36
C PRO A 217 8.79 14.97 -2.69
N LYS A 218 8.10 16.02 -3.12
CA LYS A 218 8.29 17.35 -2.51
C LYS A 218 7.58 17.42 -1.17
N VAL A 219 8.35 17.44 -0.08
CA VAL A 219 7.85 17.57 1.29
C VAL A 219 7.75 19.04 1.70
N SER A 220 6.59 19.45 2.23
CA SER A 220 6.37 20.80 2.77
C SER A 220 5.25 20.78 3.80
N GLY A 221 5.46 21.45 4.93
CA GLY A 221 4.48 21.54 6.02
C GLY A 221 4.10 20.17 6.59
N GLY A 222 5.05 19.24 6.72
CA GLY A 222 4.82 17.89 7.23
C GLY A 222 4.01 16.96 6.30
N ARG A 223 3.82 17.34 5.02
CA ARG A 223 3.05 16.56 4.05
C ARG A 223 3.94 16.04 2.92
N GLY A 224 3.58 14.89 2.37
CA GLY A 224 4.31 14.23 1.30
C GLY A 224 5.41 13.29 1.81
N CYS A 225 5.37 12.93 3.10
CA CYS A 225 6.33 12.01 3.70
C CYS A 225 5.92 10.55 3.49
N LEU A 226 6.92 9.69 3.37
CA LEU A 226 6.79 8.24 3.43
C LEU A 226 7.31 7.73 4.78
N CYS A 227 6.47 7.02 5.53
CA CYS A 227 6.90 6.14 6.61
C CYS A 227 7.11 4.74 6.03
N SER A 228 8.32 4.22 6.06
CA SER A 228 8.68 2.89 5.57
C SER A 228 8.96 1.95 6.73
N VAL A 229 8.33 0.78 6.74
CA VAL A 229 8.44 -0.20 7.83
C VAL A 229 8.60 -1.60 7.25
N ALA A 230 9.45 -2.43 7.83
CA ALA A 230 9.59 -3.85 7.50
C ALA A 230 9.56 -4.69 8.78
N GLY A 231 9.19 -5.96 8.66
CA GLY A 231 9.28 -6.91 9.77
C GLY A 231 10.70 -7.41 9.97
N GLY A 232 11.10 -7.61 11.23
CA GLY A 232 12.45 -8.07 11.57
C GLY A 232 12.74 -9.53 11.22
N GLU A 233 11.68 -10.33 11.00
CA GLU A 233 11.78 -11.73 10.57
C GLU A 233 11.56 -11.89 9.05
N GLU A 234 11.49 -10.79 8.30
CA GLU A 234 11.48 -10.84 6.85
C GLU A 234 12.87 -11.14 6.27
N SER A 235 12.93 -11.52 5.01
CA SER A 235 14.20 -11.75 4.35
C SER A 235 15.07 -10.49 4.32
N PRO A 236 16.40 -10.63 4.25
CA PRO A 236 17.30 -9.49 4.12
C PRO A 236 16.95 -8.55 2.97
N ALA A 237 16.33 -9.06 1.89
CA ALA A 237 15.93 -8.24 0.75
C ALA A 237 14.87 -7.19 1.12
N PHE A 238 13.87 -7.54 1.93
CA PHE A 238 12.85 -6.58 2.38
C PHE A 238 13.43 -5.55 3.35
N ILE A 239 14.35 -5.95 4.23
CA ILE A 239 15.08 -5.03 5.12
C ILE A 239 15.96 -4.08 4.30
N GLU A 240 16.67 -4.60 3.27
CA GLU A 240 17.45 -3.79 2.33
C GLU A 240 16.57 -2.78 1.58
N HIS A 241 15.36 -3.17 1.12
CA HIS A 241 14.42 -2.25 0.49
C HIS A 241 14.00 -1.13 1.45
N ASN A 242 13.73 -1.44 2.71
CA ASN A 242 13.35 -0.45 3.72
C ASN A 242 14.44 0.62 3.92
N ALA A 243 15.71 0.22 3.97
CA ALA A 243 16.84 1.14 4.04
C ALA A 243 17.06 1.90 2.71
N LEU A 244 16.89 1.21 1.57
CA LEU A 244 17.11 1.76 0.24
C LEU A 244 16.26 2.99 -0.04
N ILE A 245 14.97 2.97 0.30
CA ILE A 245 14.08 4.11 -0.01
C ILE A 245 14.46 5.36 0.80
N GLN A 246 14.87 5.20 2.05
CA GLN A 246 15.35 6.31 2.86
C GLN A 246 16.68 6.86 2.32
N GLN A 247 17.58 5.99 1.90
CA GLN A 247 18.83 6.39 1.27
C GLN A 247 18.58 7.16 -0.05
N ALA A 248 17.64 6.68 -0.88
CA ALA A 248 17.35 7.27 -2.18
C ALA A 248 16.63 8.63 -2.08
N TRP A 249 15.65 8.74 -1.18
CA TRP A 249 14.81 9.93 -1.06
C TRP A 249 15.23 10.88 0.07
N GLY A 250 16.11 10.43 0.96
CA GLY A 250 16.60 11.20 2.11
C GLY A 250 15.61 11.27 3.27
N HIS A 251 16.13 11.60 4.46
CA HIS A 251 15.35 11.65 5.71
C HIS A 251 14.21 12.67 5.70
N LYS A 252 14.26 13.69 4.86
CA LYS A 252 13.16 14.66 4.75
C LYS A 252 11.93 14.04 4.12
N ALA A 253 12.08 13.20 3.10
CA ALA A 253 10.98 12.53 2.43
C ALA A 253 10.61 11.21 3.11
N VAL A 254 11.59 10.55 3.74
CA VAL A 254 11.40 9.30 4.50
C VAL A 254 11.93 9.51 5.92
N PRO A 255 11.18 10.23 6.78
CA PRO A 255 11.62 10.49 8.15
C PRO A 255 11.72 9.23 9.01
N THR A 256 10.97 8.20 8.64
CA THR A 256 10.92 6.91 9.36
C THR A 256 11.23 5.77 8.39
N ALA A 257 12.25 4.97 8.74
CA ALA A 257 12.55 3.68 8.11
C ALA A 257 12.88 2.69 9.24
N GLU A 258 11.85 1.99 9.75
CA GLU A 258 11.97 1.13 10.92
C GLU A 258 11.87 -0.35 10.56
N VAL A 259 12.61 -1.21 11.29
CA VAL A 259 12.48 -2.65 11.25
C VAL A 259 11.87 -3.09 12.59
N LEU A 260 10.68 -3.69 12.53
CA LEU A 260 9.91 -4.08 13.72
C LEU A 260 10.24 -5.54 14.09
N PRO A 261 10.83 -5.80 15.27
CA PRO A 261 11.24 -7.15 15.66
C PRO A 261 10.04 -8.08 15.83
N GLY A 262 10.26 -9.39 15.63
CA GLY A 262 9.27 -10.45 15.85
C GLY A 262 8.11 -10.48 14.86
N LEU A 263 8.21 -9.77 13.73
CA LEU A 263 7.18 -9.74 12.69
C LEU A 263 7.72 -10.26 11.37
N ASN A 264 7.02 -11.22 10.79
CA ASN A 264 7.25 -11.70 9.42
C ASN A 264 6.37 -10.92 8.42
N HIS A 265 6.51 -11.25 7.13
CA HIS A 265 5.82 -10.57 6.03
C HIS A 265 4.27 -10.58 6.13
N PHE A 266 3.69 -11.51 6.88
CA PHE A 266 2.23 -11.61 7.05
C PHE A 266 1.79 -11.11 8.43
N SER A 267 2.47 -11.49 9.51
CA SER A 267 2.10 -11.05 10.86
C SER A 267 2.16 -9.54 11.05
N ILE A 268 2.95 -8.84 10.24
CA ILE A 268 3.03 -7.37 10.27
C ILE A 268 1.70 -6.70 9.92
N LEU A 269 0.85 -7.30 9.08
CA LEU A 269 -0.49 -6.79 8.82
C LEU A 269 -1.43 -6.93 10.02
N GLU A 270 -1.31 -8.02 10.78
CA GLU A 270 -2.07 -8.17 12.04
C GLU A 270 -1.61 -7.15 13.08
N ALA A 271 -0.31 -6.82 13.09
CA ALA A 271 0.24 -5.79 13.96
C ALA A 271 -0.28 -4.38 13.61
N LEU A 272 -0.58 -4.10 12.34
CA LEU A 272 -1.20 -2.85 11.89
C LEU A 272 -2.56 -2.60 12.58
N THR A 273 -3.32 -3.66 12.86
CA THR A 273 -4.66 -3.55 13.46
C THR A 273 -4.65 -3.48 14.99
N ARG A 274 -3.51 -3.67 15.65
CA ARG A 274 -3.41 -3.72 17.13
C ARG A 274 -3.20 -2.32 17.71
N PRO A 275 -4.16 -1.76 18.47
CA PRO A 275 -3.95 -0.51 19.19
C PRO A 275 -2.71 -0.58 20.11
N GLY A 276 -1.91 0.47 20.14
CA GLY A 276 -0.67 0.53 20.93
C GLY A 276 0.54 -0.18 20.29
N HIS A 277 0.37 -0.94 19.23
CA HIS A 277 1.51 -1.47 18.49
C HIS A 277 2.20 -0.38 17.66
N ARG A 278 3.53 -0.38 17.61
CA ARG A 278 4.33 0.65 16.94
C ARG A 278 3.86 0.96 15.51
N LEU A 279 3.53 -0.05 14.71
CA LEU A 279 3.05 0.14 13.35
C LEU A 279 1.68 0.84 13.29
N ASN A 280 0.76 0.48 14.21
CA ASN A 280 -0.53 1.17 14.33
C ASN A 280 -0.33 2.63 14.72
N GLU A 281 0.55 2.93 15.69
CA GLU A 281 0.86 4.30 16.13
C GLU A 281 1.48 5.15 15.01
N LEU A 282 2.44 4.62 14.26
CA LEU A 282 3.04 5.29 13.11
C LEU A 282 1.98 5.62 12.05
N THR A 283 1.09 4.66 11.78
CA THR A 283 0.01 4.85 10.82
C THR A 283 -1.00 5.90 11.30
N ARG A 284 -1.39 5.86 12.57
CA ARG A 284 -2.27 6.86 13.18
C ARG A 284 -1.64 8.25 13.18
N THR A 285 -0.35 8.36 13.45
CA THR A 285 0.38 9.63 13.37
C THR A 285 0.36 10.20 11.95
N ALA A 286 0.59 9.36 10.92
CA ALA A 286 0.51 9.80 9.53
C ALA A 286 -0.91 10.24 9.12
N LEU A 287 -1.94 9.61 9.67
CA LEU A 287 -3.35 9.82 9.35
C LEU A 287 -3.93 11.03 10.07
N PHE A 288 -3.75 11.16 11.36
CA PHE A 288 -4.41 12.16 12.21
C PHE A 288 -3.53 13.39 12.49
N GLY A 289 -2.19 13.23 12.44
CA GLY A 289 -1.18 14.27 12.72
C GLY A 289 -1.03 15.40 11.69
#